data_7f2ee95c9097d9c5f6c3d46a7fcec0ce
#
_entry.id   7f2ee95c9097d9c5f6c3d46a7fcec0ce
#
_cell.length_a   1.000
_cell.length_b   1.000
_cell.length_c   1.000
_cell.angle_alpha   90.00
_cell.angle_beta   90.00
_cell.angle_gamma   90.00
#
_symmetry.space_group_name_H-M   'P 1'
#
loop_
_entity.id
_entity.type
_entity.pdbx_description
1 polymer ?
#
loop_
_entity_poly.entity_id
_entity_poly.type
_entity_poly.pdbx_seq_one_letter_code
_entity_poly.pdbx_strand_id
1 'polypeptide(L)'
;MAKKASSSAAYSRMTAIAADVESGAPTDFVLPILENAGDVFSLLPRDTLLIFDESKLIRDKIEGLYKEHYERYAELEKGGEVFPFSIEQYVPAARMERFTDFRTLALQTFAGNIGFFDPLKIFNFPATPARRYQGSMPDLVVDLKAWKRTGYRVVMYCGTPERAAKLRESLTEEYLTP
;
A
#
# COMPACT_ATOMS: atom_id res chain seq x y z
N MET A 1 -42.16 -21.26 -3.56
CA MET A 1 -42.59 -20.26 -2.55
C MET A 1 -41.44 -19.55 -1.82
N ALA A 2 -40.26 -20.11 -1.71
CA ALA A 2 -39.12 -19.46 -1.07
C ALA A 2 -38.55 -18.20 -1.79
N LYS A 3 -38.70 -18.08 -3.12
CA LYS A 3 -38.26 -16.92 -3.90
C LYS A 3 -39.03 -15.61 -3.67
N LYS A 4 -40.28 -15.68 -3.17
CA LYS A 4 -41.12 -14.48 -2.90
C LYS A 4 -40.88 -13.85 -1.53
N ALA A 5 -40.48 -14.64 -0.54
CA ALA A 5 -40.17 -14.13 0.79
C ALA A 5 -38.84 -13.36 0.87
N SER A 6 -37.86 -13.80 0.09
CA SER A 6 -36.56 -13.08 -0.04
C SER A 6 -36.70 -11.72 -0.73
N SER A 7 -37.70 -11.54 -1.61
CA SER A 7 -37.85 -10.28 -2.36
C SER A 7 -38.38 -9.13 -1.49
N SER A 8 -39.20 -9.41 -0.45
CA SER A 8 -39.74 -8.36 0.43
C SER A 8 -38.69 -7.81 1.40
N ALA A 9 -37.88 -8.68 2.00
CA ALA A 9 -36.81 -8.25 2.88
C ALA A 9 -35.69 -7.52 2.08
N ALA A 10 -35.35 -8.01 0.89
CA ALA A 10 -34.43 -7.37 -0.01
C ALA A 10 -34.92 -5.99 -0.46
N TYR A 11 -36.22 -5.86 -0.78
CA TYR A 11 -36.78 -4.57 -1.20
C TYR A 11 -36.81 -3.55 -0.06
N SER A 12 -37.23 -3.95 1.15
CA SER A 12 -37.20 -3.08 2.33
C SER A 12 -35.79 -2.59 2.63
N ARG A 13 -34.81 -3.44 2.42
CA ARG A 13 -33.41 -3.10 2.63
C ARG A 13 -32.86 -2.18 1.55
N MET A 14 -33.22 -2.39 0.29
CA MET A 14 -32.88 -1.45 -0.79
C MET A 14 -33.43 -0.05 -0.51
N THR A 15 -34.64 0.05 0.01
CA THR A 15 -35.24 1.33 0.35
C THR A 15 -34.52 2.01 1.52
N ALA A 16 -34.10 1.24 2.54
CA ALA A 16 -33.29 1.76 3.64
C ALA A 16 -31.92 2.25 3.15
N ILE A 17 -31.25 1.49 2.31
CA ILE A 17 -29.96 1.87 1.71
C ILE A 17 -30.10 3.12 0.84
N ALA A 18 -31.17 3.23 0.05
CA ALA A 18 -31.42 4.44 -0.74
C ALA A 18 -31.56 5.69 0.16
N ALA A 19 -32.26 5.55 1.28
CA ALA A 19 -32.39 6.62 2.26
C ALA A 19 -31.05 6.96 2.94
N ASP A 20 -30.21 5.96 3.23
CA ASP A 20 -28.87 6.15 3.78
C ASP A 20 -27.96 6.88 2.77
N VAL A 21 -27.99 6.50 1.49
CA VAL A 21 -27.26 7.21 0.41
C VAL A 21 -27.72 8.66 0.31
N GLU A 22 -29.03 8.91 0.32
CA GLU A 22 -29.60 10.27 0.27
C GLU A 22 -29.20 11.11 1.49
N SER A 23 -29.03 10.49 2.66
CA SER A 23 -28.57 11.16 3.87
C SER A 23 -27.06 11.37 3.96
N GLY A 24 -26.27 10.83 2.99
CA GLY A 24 -24.83 10.88 2.98
C GLY A 24 -24.14 9.92 3.94
N ALA A 25 -24.84 8.89 4.42
CA ALA A 25 -24.26 7.85 5.25
C ALA A 25 -23.23 6.99 4.45
N PRO A 26 -22.17 6.46 5.09
CA PRO A 26 -21.22 5.57 4.42
C PRO A 26 -21.92 4.29 3.94
N THR A 27 -21.82 4.02 2.64
CA THR A 27 -22.54 2.91 1.99
C THR A 27 -21.60 2.06 1.13
N ASP A 28 -20.44 1.69 1.69
CA ASP A 28 -19.39 0.94 0.99
C ASP A 28 -19.91 -0.37 0.37
N PHE A 29 -20.91 -1.00 0.99
CA PHE A 29 -21.54 -2.22 0.49
C PHE A 29 -22.46 -1.99 -0.73
N VAL A 30 -22.71 -0.75 -1.12
CA VAL A 30 -23.45 -0.41 -2.36
C VAL A 30 -22.52 -0.32 -3.58
N LEU A 31 -21.22 -0.17 -3.37
CA LEU A 31 -20.22 -0.04 -4.45
C LEU A 31 -20.34 -1.13 -5.55
N PRO A 32 -20.59 -2.41 -5.24
CA PRO A 32 -20.75 -3.44 -6.25
C PRO A 32 -21.96 -3.25 -7.18
N ILE A 33 -22.97 -2.47 -6.73
CA ILE A 33 -24.19 -2.20 -7.50
C ILE A 33 -23.99 -1.05 -8.48
N LEU A 34 -22.98 -0.20 -8.24
CA LEU A 34 -22.71 0.93 -9.11
C LEU A 34 -22.02 0.45 -10.38
N GLU A 35 -22.69 0.59 -11.51
CA GLU A 35 -22.20 0.14 -12.83
C GLU A 35 -20.84 0.78 -13.23
N ASN A 36 -20.52 1.94 -12.66
CA ASN A 36 -19.31 2.71 -12.95
C ASN A 36 -18.36 2.84 -11.75
N ALA A 37 -18.38 1.90 -10.81
CA ALA A 37 -17.41 1.87 -9.75
C ALA A 37 -16.01 1.64 -10.34
N GLY A 38 -15.23 2.71 -10.47
CA GLY A 38 -13.85 2.67 -10.92
C GLY A 38 -12.91 2.20 -9.80
N ASP A 39 -11.71 1.82 -10.16
CA ASP A 39 -10.62 1.57 -9.23
C ASP A 39 -9.56 2.68 -9.35
N VAL A 40 -8.61 2.70 -8.42
CA VAL A 40 -7.52 3.67 -8.41
C VAL A 40 -6.70 3.67 -9.71
N PHE A 41 -6.57 2.52 -10.37
CA PHE A 41 -5.79 2.39 -11.60
C PHE A 41 -6.46 3.09 -12.78
N SER A 42 -7.80 3.17 -12.78
CA SER A 42 -8.53 3.90 -13.82
C SER A 42 -8.33 5.42 -13.77
N LEU A 43 -7.84 5.94 -12.64
CA LEU A 43 -7.53 7.35 -12.44
C LEU A 43 -6.08 7.70 -12.82
N LEU A 44 -5.22 6.71 -13.01
CA LEU A 44 -3.81 6.91 -13.29
C LEU A 44 -3.56 7.12 -14.80
N PRO A 45 -2.68 8.05 -15.18
CA PRO A 45 -2.19 8.15 -16.56
C PRO A 45 -1.53 6.83 -17.00
N ARG A 46 -1.64 6.47 -18.28
CA ARG A 46 -1.09 5.22 -18.79
C ARG A 46 0.43 5.10 -18.74
N ASP A 47 1.14 6.22 -18.69
CA ASP A 47 2.59 6.30 -18.57
C ASP A 47 3.09 6.30 -17.13
N THR A 48 2.22 6.10 -16.15
CA THR A 48 2.55 6.00 -14.73
C THR A 48 3.53 4.86 -14.49
N LEU A 49 4.53 5.11 -13.63
CA LEU A 49 5.40 4.09 -13.07
C LEU A 49 4.88 3.71 -11.68
N LEU A 50 4.49 2.46 -11.50
CA LEU A 50 4.11 1.93 -10.20
C LEU A 50 5.34 1.36 -9.49
N ILE A 51 5.56 1.79 -8.26
CA ILE A 51 6.65 1.30 -7.43
C ILE A 51 6.07 0.49 -6.28
N PHE A 52 6.46 -0.78 -6.21
CA PHE A 52 6.06 -1.71 -5.16
C PHE A 52 7.21 -1.85 -4.17
N ASP A 53 7.02 -1.40 -2.95
CA ASP A 53 7.96 -1.62 -1.86
C ASP A 53 7.55 -2.90 -1.11
N GLU A 54 8.44 -3.91 -1.14
CA GLU A 54 8.19 -5.26 -0.60
C GLU A 54 6.93 -5.91 -1.19
N SER A 55 6.89 -6.09 -2.51
CA SER A 55 5.72 -6.58 -3.26
C SER A 55 5.14 -7.90 -2.74
N LYS A 56 5.97 -8.79 -2.16
CA LYS A 56 5.49 -10.00 -1.50
C LYS A 56 4.62 -9.69 -0.28
N LEU A 57 5.05 -8.74 0.56
CA LEU A 57 4.26 -8.34 1.74
C LEU A 57 2.94 -7.69 1.34
N ILE A 58 2.94 -6.93 0.25
CA ILE A 58 1.71 -6.34 -0.30
C ILE A 58 0.76 -7.45 -0.72
N ARG A 59 1.23 -8.45 -1.45
CA ARG A 59 0.44 -9.60 -1.87
C ARG A 59 -0.13 -10.36 -0.67
N ASP A 60 0.71 -10.74 0.28
CA ASP A 60 0.30 -11.49 1.47
C ASP A 60 -0.77 -10.69 2.26
N LYS A 61 -0.63 -9.36 2.34
CA LYS A 61 -1.62 -8.49 2.98
C LYS A 61 -2.95 -8.45 2.21
N ILE A 62 -2.91 -8.38 0.90
CA ILE A 62 -4.11 -8.39 0.05
C ILE A 62 -4.86 -9.72 0.19
N GLU A 63 -4.15 -10.84 0.13
CA GLU A 63 -4.73 -12.18 0.31
C GLU A 63 -5.37 -12.32 1.71
N GLY A 64 -4.71 -11.80 2.75
CA GLY A 64 -5.24 -11.78 4.11
C GLY A 64 -6.50 -10.93 4.25
N LEU A 65 -6.51 -9.72 3.69
CA LEU A 65 -7.67 -8.84 3.67
C LEU A 65 -8.84 -9.46 2.89
N TYR A 66 -8.55 -10.08 1.75
CA TYR A 66 -9.58 -10.77 0.97
C TYR A 66 -10.27 -11.87 1.77
N LYS A 67 -9.47 -12.70 2.47
CA LYS A 67 -9.99 -13.76 3.34
C LYS A 67 -10.86 -13.20 4.48
N GLU A 68 -10.37 -12.16 5.17
CA GLU A 68 -11.10 -11.50 6.25
C GLU A 68 -12.44 -10.91 5.76
N HIS A 69 -12.41 -10.23 4.61
CA HIS A 69 -13.62 -9.67 4.01
C HIS A 69 -14.59 -10.77 3.57
N TYR A 70 -14.07 -11.88 3.03
CA TYR A 70 -14.90 -13.02 2.65
C TYR A 70 -15.65 -13.62 3.86
N GLU A 71 -14.92 -13.90 4.93
CA GLU A 71 -15.48 -14.47 6.15
C GLU A 71 -16.55 -13.55 6.76
N ARG A 72 -16.23 -12.25 6.86
CA ARG A 72 -17.16 -11.24 7.38
C ARG A 72 -18.39 -11.09 6.49
N TYR A 73 -18.22 -11.07 5.18
CA TYR A 73 -19.34 -10.95 4.25
C TYR A 73 -20.27 -12.16 4.34
N ALA A 74 -19.73 -13.36 4.44
CA ALA A 74 -20.50 -14.59 4.58
C ALA A 74 -21.34 -14.61 5.88
N GLU A 75 -20.83 -14.05 6.96
CA GLU A 75 -21.59 -13.89 8.22
C GLU A 75 -22.72 -12.87 8.07
N LEU A 76 -22.46 -11.71 7.49
CA LEU A 76 -23.45 -10.67 7.24
C LEU A 76 -24.55 -11.14 6.27
N GLU A 77 -24.20 -11.93 5.26
CA GLU A 77 -25.15 -12.53 4.32
C GLU A 77 -26.09 -13.51 5.04
N LYS A 78 -25.54 -14.39 5.89
CA LYS A 78 -26.36 -15.30 6.73
C LYS A 78 -27.30 -14.55 7.67
N GLY A 79 -26.85 -13.44 8.23
CA GLY A 79 -27.66 -12.53 9.05
C GLY A 79 -28.70 -11.74 8.24
N GLY A 80 -28.65 -11.80 6.92
CA GLY A 80 -29.48 -10.99 6.04
C GLY A 80 -29.15 -9.51 6.09
N GLU A 81 -27.92 -9.12 6.48
CA GLU A 81 -27.48 -7.74 6.66
C GLU A 81 -26.88 -7.12 5.40
N VAL A 82 -26.49 -7.93 4.44
CA VAL A 82 -26.00 -7.50 3.14
C VAL A 82 -26.75 -8.21 2.01
N PHE A 83 -26.62 -7.68 0.80
CA PHE A 83 -27.19 -8.36 -0.37
C PHE A 83 -26.42 -9.64 -0.67
N PRO A 84 -27.09 -10.67 -1.23
CA PRO A 84 -26.45 -11.92 -1.64
C PRO A 84 -25.67 -11.72 -2.97
N PHE A 85 -24.68 -10.84 -2.94
CA PHE A 85 -23.69 -10.73 -4.00
C PHE A 85 -22.56 -11.70 -3.74
N SER A 86 -21.86 -12.12 -4.78
CA SER A 86 -20.61 -12.81 -4.56
C SER A 86 -19.55 -11.81 -4.04
N ILE A 87 -18.68 -12.26 -3.16
CA ILE A 87 -17.57 -11.43 -2.65
C ILE A 87 -16.69 -10.93 -3.80
N GLU A 88 -16.61 -11.69 -4.89
CA GLU A 88 -15.87 -11.33 -6.11
C GLU A 88 -16.42 -10.07 -6.77
N GLN A 89 -17.68 -9.77 -6.60
CA GLN A 89 -18.29 -8.51 -7.06
C GLN A 89 -17.87 -7.34 -6.17
N TYR A 90 -17.68 -7.59 -4.86
CA TYR A 90 -17.24 -6.58 -3.92
C TYR A 90 -15.74 -6.29 -3.99
N VAL A 91 -14.91 -7.35 -4.05
CA VAL A 91 -13.45 -7.26 -4.19
C VAL A 91 -12.99 -8.16 -5.34
N PRO A 92 -13.18 -7.78 -6.59
CA PRO A 92 -12.80 -8.62 -7.70
C PRO A 92 -11.28 -8.81 -7.74
N ALA A 93 -10.82 -10.06 -7.63
CA ALA A 93 -9.40 -10.43 -7.72
C ALA A 93 -8.77 -9.92 -9.03
N ALA A 94 -9.51 -9.96 -10.14
CA ALA A 94 -9.08 -9.44 -11.43
C ALA A 94 -8.74 -7.93 -11.43
N ARG A 95 -9.29 -7.14 -10.51
CA ARG A 95 -8.93 -5.72 -10.38
C ARG A 95 -7.53 -5.53 -9.81
N MET A 96 -7.03 -6.50 -9.05
CA MET A 96 -5.69 -6.44 -8.48
C MET A 96 -4.61 -6.73 -9.52
N GLU A 97 -4.96 -7.35 -10.66
CA GLU A 97 -4.02 -7.63 -11.75
C GLU A 97 -3.81 -6.44 -12.69
N ARG A 98 -4.64 -5.40 -12.59
CA ARG A 98 -4.57 -4.21 -13.46
C ARG A 98 -3.28 -3.40 -13.33
N PHE A 99 -2.50 -3.57 -12.26
CA PHE A 99 -1.17 -2.97 -12.17
C PHE A 99 -0.22 -3.48 -13.25
N THR A 100 -0.47 -4.65 -13.84
CA THR A 100 0.32 -5.17 -14.99
C THR A 100 0.15 -4.34 -16.26
N ASP A 101 -0.89 -3.52 -16.35
CA ASP A 101 -1.10 -2.58 -17.46
C ASP A 101 -0.10 -1.39 -17.43
N PHE A 102 0.64 -1.24 -16.34
CA PHE A 102 1.57 -0.15 -16.10
C PHE A 102 3.02 -0.63 -16.10
N ARG A 103 3.94 0.31 -16.25
CA ARG A 103 5.34 0.04 -15.96
C ARG A 103 5.52 -0.14 -14.45
N THR A 104 6.18 -1.20 -14.05
CA THR A 104 6.31 -1.57 -12.65
C THR A 104 7.77 -1.69 -12.23
N LEU A 105 8.07 -1.26 -11.01
CA LEU A 105 9.34 -1.44 -10.33
C LEU A 105 9.06 -2.05 -8.95
N ALA A 106 9.65 -3.22 -8.67
CA ALA A 106 9.59 -3.82 -7.35
C ALA A 106 10.91 -3.60 -6.60
N LEU A 107 10.82 -3.09 -5.39
CA LEU A 107 11.92 -2.95 -4.45
C LEU A 107 11.77 -4.03 -3.38
N GLN A 108 12.84 -4.77 -3.11
CA GLN A 108 12.84 -5.85 -2.12
C GLN A 108 14.15 -5.89 -1.36
N THR A 109 14.07 -6.15 -0.06
CA THR A 109 15.25 -6.33 0.80
C THR A 109 15.95 -7.66 0.52
N PHE A 110 15.18 -8.71 0.21
CA PHE A 110 15.71 -10.04 -0.05
C PHE A 110 15.36 -10.51 -1.46
N ALA A 111 16.32 -11.15 -2.11
CA ALA A 111 16.05 -11.84 -3.37
C ALA A 111 15.04 -12.97 -3.14
N GLY A 112 13.97 -13.00 -3.93
CA GLY A 112 12.93 -14.03 -3.78
C GLY A 112 11.76 -13.79 -4.74
N ASN A 113 10.65 -14.46 -4.44
CA ASN A 113 9.41 -14.32 -5.21
C ASN A 113 8.88 -12.88 -5.13
N ILE A 114 8.69 -12.26 -6.28
CA ILE A 114 8.20 -10.88 -6.42
C ILE A 114 6.68 -10.77 -6.21
N GLY A 115 6.00 -11.89 -6.15
CA GLY A 115 4.61 -11.98 -5.77
C GLY A 115 3.63 -11.87 -6.94
N PHE A 116 3.57 -10.74 -7.62
CA PHE A 116 2.49 -10.44 -8.58
C PHE A 116 2.89 -10.63 -10.06
N PHE A 117 4.14 -10.51 -10.40
CA PHE A 117 4.61 -10.48 -11.78
C PHE A 117 6.04 -11.02 -11.91
N ASP A 118 6.37 -11.49 -13.11
CA ASP A 118 7.71 -11.93 -13.44
C ASP A 118 8.54 -10.73 -13.93
N PRO A 119 9.70 -10.45 -13.31
CA PRO A 119 10.50 -9.31 -13.68
C PRO A 119 11.22 -9.52 -15.00
N LEU A 120 11.18 -8.54 -15.89
CA LEU A 120 11.98 -8.52 -17.12
C LEU A 120 13.47 -8.41 -16.83
N LYS A 121 13.84 -7.75 -15.73
CA LYS A 121 15.21 -7.54 -15.31
C LYS A 121 15.33 -7.38 -13.81
N ILE A 122 16.36 -7.97 -13.23
CA ILE A 122 16.68 -7.88 -11.80
C ILE A 122 18.00 -7.12 -11.65
N PHE A 123 18.00 -6.12 -10.76
CA PHE A 123 19.19 -5.39 -10.36
C PHE A 123 19.51 -5.69 -8.91
N ASN A 124 20.71 -6.14 -8.63
CA ASN A 124 21.18 -6.38 -7.27
C ASN A 124 21.98 -5.17 -6.80
N PHE A 125 21.56 -4.56 -5.71
CA PHE A 125 22.29 -3.48 -5.06
C PHE A 125 22.86 -4.02 -3.75
N PRO A 126 24.15 -4.34 -3.68
CA PRO A 126 24.76 -4.77 -2.43
C PRO A 126 24.70 -3.60 -1.45
N ALA A 127 23.97 -3.79 -0.36
CA ALA A 127 23.82 -2.80 0.69
C ALA A 127 24.12 -3.41 2.05
N THR A 128 24.83 -2.66 2.88
CA THR A 128 25.08 -3.00 4.27
C THR A 128 24.31 -2.02 5.15
N PRO A 129 23.54 -2.48 6.15
CA PRO A 129 22.85 -1.58 7.06
C PRO A 129 23.84 -0.63 7.75
N ALA A 130 23.51 0.66 7.74
CA ALA A 130 24.29 1.63 8.51
C ALA A 130 24.13 1.39 10.01
N ARG A 131 25.17 1.68 10.79
CA ARG A 131 25.15 1.64 12.24
C ARG A 131 24.06 2.60 12.77
N ARG A 132 23.34 2.18 13.80
CA ARG A 132 22.41 3.06 14.52
C ARG A 132 23.16 3.84 15.58
N TYR A 133 23.19 5.17 15.46
CA TYR A 133 23.97 6.03 16.37
C TYR A 133 23.24 6.41 17.64
N GLN A 134 21.92 6.21 17.71
CA GLN A 134 21.08 6.50 18.91
C GLN A 134 21.31 7.91 19.50
N GLY A 135 21.64 8.89 18.65
CA GLY A 135 21.95 10.26 19.07
C GLY A 135 23.42 10.52 19.40
N SER A 136 24.30 9.51 19.33
CA SER A 136 25.75 9.71 19.55
C SER A 136 26.40 10.43 18.37
N MET A 137 26.63 11.73 18.52
CA MET A 137 27.38 12.54 17.55
C MET A 137 28.84 12.09 17.41
N PRO A 138 29.58 11.78 18.49
CA PRO A 138 30.97 11.33 18.36
C PRO A 138 31.12 10.07 17.49
N ASP A 139 30.26 9.09 17.65
CA ASP A 139 30.29 7.86 16.85
C ASP A 139 30.01 8.14 15.37
N LEU A 140 29.03 9.00 15.09
CA LEU A 140 28.73 9.43 13.71
C LEU A 140 29.93 10.13 13.07
N VAL A 141 30.59 11.03 13.81
CA VAL A 141 31.75 11.77 13.32
C VAL A 141 32.92 10.83 13.00
N VAL A 142 33.17 9.82 13.82
CA VAL A 142 34.21 8.81 13.59
C VAL A 142 33.93 8.06 12.27
N ASP A 143 32.71 7.59 12.06
CA ASP A 143 32.34 6.86 10.86
C ASP A 143 32.37 7.77 9.62
N LEU A 144 31.90 9.02 9.72
CA LEU A 144 31.97 9.99 8.63
C LEU A 144 33.41 10.28 8.20
N LYS A 145 34.34 10.47 9.16
CA LYS A 145 35.75 10.65 8.87
C LYS A 145 36.35 9.42 8.19
N ALA A 146 35.97 8.22 8.61
CA ALA A 146 36.43 6.98 7.99
C ALA A 146 35.90 6.84 6.54
N TRP A 147 34.62 7.07 6.33
CA TRP A 147 34.01 6.99 4.99
C TRP A 147 34.57 8.04 4.02
N LYS A 148 34.74 9.28 4.48
CA LYS A 148 35.36 10.34 3.68
C LYS A 148 36.79 9.96 3.26
N ARG A 149 37.59 9.37 4.18
CA ARG A 149 38.97 8.93 3.89
C ARG A 149 39.01 7.78 2.88
N THR A 150 38.00 6.92 2.86
CA THR A 150 37.87 5.80 1.92
C THR A 150 37.14 6.16 0.62
N GLY A 151 36.81 7.45 0.40
CA GLY A 151 36.23 7.94 -0.83
C GLY A 151 34.72 7.77 -0.97
N TYR A 152 34.02 7.43 0.12
CA TYR A 152 32.56 7.36 0.07
C TYR A 152 31.92 8.74 -0.06
N ARG A 153 30.87 8.81 -0.88
CA ARG A 153 29.94 9.93 -0.88
C ARG A 153 28.83 9.66 0.13
N VAL A 154 28.78 10.47 1.17
CA VAL A 154 27.77 10.32 2.24
C VAL A 154 26.65 11.32 2.01
N VAL A 155 25.40 10.83 2.05
CA VAL A 155 24.18 11.63 1.96
C VAL A 155 23.32 11.34 3.19
N MET A 156 22.91 12.39 3.88
CA MET A 156 22.08 12.28 5.09
C MET A 156 20.74 12.97 4.88
N TYR A 157 19.66 12.22 5.07
CA TYR A 157 18.30 12.73 5.01
C TYR A 157 17.82 13.11 6.41
N CYS A 158 17.56 14.38 6.64
CA CYS A 158 17.24 14.91 7.98
C CYS A 158 15.74 15.14 8.22
N GLY A 159 14.91 14.88 7.24
CA GLY A 159 13.44 15.04 7.32
C GLY A 159 12.96 16.50 7.26
N THR A 160 13.64 17.45 7.90
CA THR A 160 13.31 18.89 7.81
C THR A 160 14.54 19.76 7.57
N PRO A 161 14.37 20.96 6.94
CA PRO A 161 15.47 21.89 6.70
C PRO A 161 16.18 22.35 7.99
N GLU A 162 15.43 22.55 9.08
CA GLU A 162 15.97 23.00 10.36
C GLU A 162 16.88 21.93 10.98
N ARG A 163 16.49 20.65 10.89
CA ARG A 163 17.33 19.52 11.34
C ARG A 163 18.58 19.40 10.51
N ALA A 164 18.48 19.62 9.21
CA ALA A 164 19.62 19.59 8.31
C ALA A 164 20.61 20.72 8.63
N ALA A 165 20.11 21.95 8.88
CA ALA A 165 20.93 23.08 9.26
C ALA A 165 21.68 22.83 10.57
N LYS A 166 20.97 22.35 11.61
CA LYS A 166 21.55 22.04 12.92
C LYS A 166 22.62 20.94 12.82
N LEU A 167 22.35 19.87 12.05
CA LEU A 167 23.33 18.81 11.85
C LEU A 167 24.55 19.32 11.11
N ARG A 168 24.37 20.17 10.09
CA ARG A 168 25.47 20.80 9.36
C ARG A 168 26.35 21.64 10.27
N GLU A 169 25.76 22.47 11.13
CA GLU A 169 26.47 23.27 12.11
C GLU A 169 27.35 22.39 13.03
N SER A 170 26.75 21.38 13.64
CA SER A 170 27.47 20.42 14.50
C SER A 170 28.61 19.69 13.79
N LEU A 171 28.44 19.33 12.51
CA LEU A 171 29.47 18.66 11.74
C LEU A 171 30.60 19.62 11.29
N THR A 172 30.27 20.90 11.08
CA THR A 172 31.27 21.92 10.73
C THR A 172 32.20 22.19 11.91
N GLU A 173 31.68 22.21 13.13
CA GLU A 173 32.45 22.32 14.38
C GLU A 173 33.48 21.18 14.51
N GLU A 174 33.15 19.99 13.99
CA GLU A 174 34.03 18.80 13.97
C GLU A 174 34.96 18.73 12.75
N TYR A 175 35.11 19.82 12.01
CA TYR A 175 35.94 19.90 10.79
C TYR A 175 35.47 18.98 9.64
N LEU A 176 34.20 18.66 9.62
CA LEU A 176 33.54 17.94 8.50
C LEU A 176 32.77 18.94 7.67
N THR A 177 33.42 19.59 6.73
CA THR A 177 32.73 20.41 5.72
C THR A 177 31.98 19.51 4.74
N PRO A 178 30.69 19.79 4.47
CA PRO A 178 29.88 19.04 3.53
C PRO A 178 30.34 19.15 2.07
#